data_ed60784ed77fd0a1fd100acbcb84a9f0
#
_entry.id   ed60784ed77fd0a1fd100acbcb84a9f0
#
_cell.length_a   1.000
_cell.length_b   1.000
_cell.length_c   1.000
_cell.angle_alpha   90.00
_cell.angle_beta   90.00
_cell.angle_gamma   90.00
#
_symmetry.space_group_name_H-M   'P 1'
#
loop_
_entity.id
_entity.type
_entity.pdbx_description
1 polymer ?
#
loop_
_entity_poly.entity_id
_entity_poly.type
_entity_poly.pdbx_seq_one_letter_code
_entity_poly.pdbx_strand_id
1 'polypeptide(L)' 'MSYQVKPEDLTKVISLTLTAEQLETIAGALEMYCIGLAEHNDPHLKYAADAQEAIINVLEDNFSVEA' A
#
# COMPACT_ATOMS: atom_id res chain seq x y z
N MET A 1 5.87 17.34 8.03
CA MET A 1 5.11 16.25 8.62
C MET A 1 5.39 16.18 10.12
N SER A 2 4.38 15.80 10.89
CA SER A 2 4.44 15.85 12.34
C SER A 2 4.69 14.51 13.03
N TYR A 3 5.08 13.50 12.25
CA TYR A 3 5.33 12.18 12.82
C TYR A 3 6.71 11.66 12.41
N GLN A 4 7.20 10.69 13.17
CA GLN A 4 8.45 10.01 12.86
C GLN A 4 8.31 8.55 13.28
N VAL A 5 8.65 7.64 12.36
CA VAL A 5 8.64 6.20 12.64
C VAL A 5 10.08 5.75 12.91
N LYS A 6 10.29 5.15 14.07
CA LYS A 6 11.62 4.65 14.45
C LYS A 6 11.87 3.30 13.78
N PRO A 7 13.14 2.97 13.49
CA PRO A 7 13.45 1.67 12.85
C PRO A 7 12.87 0.46 13.59
N GLU A 8 12.86 0.47 14.92
CA GLU A 8 12.33 -0.64 15.72
C GLU A 8 10.81 -0.79 15.63
N ASP A 9 10.11 0.24 15.14
CA ASP A 9 8.65 0.23 15.01
C ASP A 9 8.16 -0.12 13.61
N LEU A 10 9.05 -0.31 12.64
CA LEU A 10 8.68 -0.54 11.25
C LEU A 10 7.87 -1.82 11.03
N THR A 11 8.05 -2.83 11.85
CA THR A 11 7.31 -4.09 11.74
C THR A 11 6.08 -4.15 12.64
N LYS A 12 5.80 -3.06 13.37
CA LYS A 12 4.66 -2.99 14.25
C LYS A 12 3.37 -2.94 13.45
N VAL A 13 2.42 -3.80 13.77
CA VAL A 13 1.12 -3.84 13.10
C VAL A 13 0.21 -2.77 13.68
N ILE A 14 -0.30 -1.90 12.82
CA ILE A 14 -1.18 -0.79 13.21
C ILE A 14 -2.53 -0.97 12.53
N SER A 15 -3.60 -0.91 13.32
CA SER A 15 -4.96 -0.94 12.78
C SER A 15 -5.43 0.47 12.45
N LEU A 16 -6.13 0.62 11.33
CA LEU A 16 -6.71 1.89 10.95
C LEU A 16 -8.04 1.67 10.23
N THR A 17 -8.86 2.72 10.20
CA THR A 17 -10.16 2.67 9.55
C THR A 17 -10.16 3.63 8.37
N LEU A 18 -10.48 3.12 7.18
CA LEU A 18 -10.55 3.91 5.95
C LEU A 18 -11.81 3.54 5.17
N THR A 19 -12.27 4.48 4.36
CA THR A 19 -13.36 4.19 3.44
C THR A 19 -12.82 3.44 2.22
N ALA A 20 -13.73 2.76 1.48
CA ALA A 20 -13.34 2.09 0.25
C ALA A 20 -12.71 3.07 -0.74
N GLU A 21 -13.25 4.29 -0.84
CA GLU A 21 -12.70 5.32 -1.72
C GLU A 21 -11.27 5.68 -1.34
N GLN A 22 -11.01 5.81 -0.05
CA GLN A 22 -9.65 6.10 0.43
C GLN A 22 -8.70 4.95 0.11
N LEU A 23 -9.14 3.70 0.26
CA LEU A 23 -8.33 2.53 -0.05
C LEU A 23 -8.04 2.45 -1.55
N GLU A 24 -9.04 2.71 -2.40
CA GLU A 24 -8.84 2.72 -3.85
C GLU A 24 -7.86 3.81 -4.26
N THR A 25 -7.94 4.98 -3.64
CA THR A 25 -7.03 6.08 -3.91
C THR A 25 -5.59 5.70 -3.56
N ILE A 26 -5.40 5.06 -2.41
CA ILE A 26 -4.08 4.60 -1.99
C ILE A 26 -3.55 3.53 -2.95
N ALA A 27 -4.40 2.57 -3.34
CA ALA A 27 -3.99 1.52 -4.27
C ALA A 27 -3.56 2.10 -5.61
N GLY A 28 -4.30 3.07 -6.13
CA GLY A 28 -3.95 3.74 -7.38
C GLY A 28 -2.65 4.53 -7.28
N ALA A 29 -2.47 5.26 -6.18
CA ALA A 29 -1.24 6.00 -5.94
C ALA A 29 -0.03 5.08 -5.84
N LEU A 30 -0.18 3.94 -5.17
CA LEU A 30 0.90 2.96 -5.05
C LEU A 30 1.23 2.32 -6.40
N GLU A 31 0.21 2.08 -7.25
CA GLU A 31 0.44 1.55 -8.59
C GLU A 31 1.34 2.50 -9.39
N MET A 32 1.01 3.79 -9.40
CA MET A 32 1.80 4.79 -10.10
C MET A 32 3.22 4.88 -9.53
N TYR A 33 3.33 4.83 -8.22
CA TYR A 33 4.63 4.86 -7.55
C TYR A 33 5.47 3.65 -7.93
N CYS A 34 4.87 2.45 -7.94
CA CYS A 34 5.58 1.22 -8.34
C CYS A 34 6.07 1.30 -9.78
N ILE A 35 5.26 1.84 -10.69
CA ILE A 35 5.67 2.00 -12.10
C ILE A 35 6.91 2.89 -12.17
N GLY A 36 6.91 4.02 -11.46
CA GLY A 36 8.05 4.93 -11.44
C GLY A 36 9.31 4.26 -10.87
N LEU A 37 9.16 3.52 -9.78
CA LEU A 37 10.29 2.81 -9.17
C LEU A 37 10.84 1.74 -10.11
N ALA A 38 9.96 1.02 -10.81
CA ALA A 38 10.38 -0.01 -11.76
C ALA A 38 11.17 0.59 -12.93
N GLU A 39 10.74 1.74 -13.43
CA GLU A 39 11.43 2.44 -14.52
C GLU A 39 12.86 2.83 -14.16
N HIS A 40 13.09 3.12 -12.88
CA HIS A 40 14.40 3.53 -12.38
C HIS A 40 15.19 2.38 -11.71
N ASN A 41 14.65 1.16 -11.74
CA ASN A 41 15.26 0.01 -11.08
C ASN A 41 15.56 0.27 -9.61
N ASP A 42 14.65 0.98 -8.93
CA ASP A 42 14.82 1.37 -7.54
C ASP A 42 14.57 0.17 -6.62
N PRO A 43 15.51 -0.15 -5.69
CA PRO A 43 15.31 -1.29 -4.78
C PRO A 43 14.13 -1.11 -3.81
N HIS A 44 13.60 0.10 -3.66
CA HIS A 44 12.43 0.36 -2.83
C HIS A 44 11.15 -0.25 -3.44
N LEU A 45 11.19 -0.66 -4.70
CA LEU A 45 10.05 -1.24 -5.39
C LEU A 45 9.41 -2.40 -4.62
N LYS A 46 10.22 -3.28 -4.03
CA LYS A 46 9.67 -4.43 -3.30
C LYS A 46 8.82 -4.02 -2.10
N TYR A 47 9.18 -2.94 -1.43
CA TYR A 47 8.41 -2.43 -0.29
C TYR A 47 7.12 -1.78 -0.74
N ALA A 48 7.18 -1.02 -1.83
CA ALA A 48 5.99 -0.38 -2.40
C ALA A 48 5.02 -1.42 -2.96
N ALA A 49 5.54 -2.45 -3.64
CA ALA A 49 4.71 -3.53 -4.18
C ALA A 49 4.04 -4.34 -3.07
N ASP A 50 4.76 -4.60 -1.99
CA ASP A 50 4.22 -5.29 -0.83
C ASP A 50 3.07 -4.51 -0.20
N ALA A 51 3.24 -3.19 -0.05
CA ALA A 51 2.20 -2.32 0.49
C ALA A 51 0.97 -2.30 -0.44
N GLN A 52 1.19 -2.23 -1.75
CA GLN A 52 0.11 -2.27 -2.73
C GLN A 52 -0.67 -3.58 -2.64
N GLU A 53 0.04 -4.70 -2.56
CA GLU A 53 -0.59 -6.01 -2.44
C GLU A 53 -1.45 -6.10 -1.18
N ALA A 54 -0.96 -5.58 -0.05
CA ALA A 54 -1.72 -5.58 1.20
C ALA A 54 -3.02 -4.79 1.06
N ILE A 55 -2.99 -3.63 0.42
CA ILE A 55 -4.18 -2.81 0.21
C ILE A 55 -5.16 -3.50 -0.75
N ILE A 56 -4.65 -4.06 -1.84
CA ILE A 56 -5.49 -4.76 -2.83
C ILE A 56 -6.16 -5.97 -2.18
N ASN A 57 -5.43 -6.73 -1.34
CA ASN A 57 -6.01 -7.88 -0.66
C ASN A 57 -7.18 -7.49 0.23
N VAL A 58 -7.10 -6.36 0.93
CA VAL A 58 -8.20 -5.86 1.74
C VAL A 58 -9.41 -5.52 0.87
N LEU A 59 -9.18 -4.85 -0.26
CA LEU A 59 -10.25 -4.52 -1.20
C LEU A 59 -10.90 -5.76 -1.78
N GLU A 60 -10.10 -6.74 -2.19
CA GLU A 60 -10.62 -7.99 -2.74
C GLU A 60 -11.43 -8.78 -1.71
N ASP A 61 -10.96 -8.81 -0.45
CA ASP A 61 -11.66 -9.51 0.62
C ASP A 61 -13.04 -8.93 0.89
N ASN A 62 -13.20 -7.62 0.70
CA ASN A 62 -14.44 -6.93 1.00
C ASN A 62 -15.36 -6.74 -0.21
N PHE A 63 -14.80 -6.68 -1.40
CA PHE A 63 -15.53 -6.31 -2.61
C PHE A 63 -15.32 -7.25 -3.79
N SER A 64 -14.79 -8.46 -3.55
CA SER A 64 -14.59 -9.40 -4.65
C SER A 64 -15.92 -9.74 -5.31
N VAL A 65 -15.92 -9.76 -6.64
CA VAL A 65 -17.10 -10.15 -7.42
C VAL A 65 -16.91 -11.59 -7.87
N GLU A 66 -17.83 -12.44 -7.45
CA GLU A 66 -17.83 -13.82 -7.91
C GLU A 66 -18.46 -13.89 -9.30
N ALA A 67 -17.74 -14.48 -10.20
CA ALA A 67 -18.24 -14.69 -11.56
C ALA A 67 -19.14 -15.92 -11.61
#